data_d0d5971b54cf64d23281422f6813b5d5
#
_entry.id   d0d5971b54cf64d23281422f6813b5d5
#
_cell.length_a   1.000
_cell.length_b   1.000
_cell.length_c   1.000
_cell.angle_alpha   90.00
_cell.angle_beta   90.00
_cell.angle_gamma   90.00
#
_symmetry.space_group_name_H-M   'P 1'
#
loop_
_entity.id
_entity.type
_entity.pdbx_description
1 polymer ?
#
loop_
_entity_poly.entity_id
_entity_poly.type
_entity_poly.pdbx_seq_one_letter_code
_entity_poly.pdbx_strand_id
1 'polypeptide(L)'
;MSFGRKSAFAAAAFAGLMVASAAYAADASLGDCVHMSKQVASAVDAAQPSKAKDDALILQRAGRDYCAVSMYEKGVAHYTKALELLGKS
;
A
#
# COMPACT_ATOMS: atom_id res chain seq x y z
N MET A 1 36.94 4.18 13.03
CA MET A 1 36.89 2.73 13.20
C MET A 1 35.49 2.25 13.57
N SER A 2 34.93 2.72 14.68
CA SER A 2 33.61 2.31 15.12
C SER A 2 32.48 2.79 14.22
N PHE A 3 32.71 3.82 13.45
CA PHE A 3 31.67 4.39 12.57
C PHE A 3 31.26 3.44 11.46
N GLY A 4 32.21 2.71 10.88
CA GLY A 4 31.91 1.77 9.82
C GLY A 4 31.03 0.62 10.27
N ARG A 5 31.21 0.18 11.49
CA ARG A 5 30.40 -0.91 12.06
C ARG A 5 28.97 -0.50 12.26
N LYS A 6 28.74 0.72 12.75
CA LYS A 6 27.38 1.23 12.95
C LYS A 6 26.63 1.35 11.64
N SER A 7 27.29 1.79 10.59
CA SER A 7 26.70 1.89 9.26
C SER A 7 26.26 0.52 8.74
N ALA A 8 27.07 -0.51 8.96
CA ALA A 8 26.75 -1.86 8.52
C ALA A 8 25.48 -2.38 9.19
N PHE A 9 25.33 -2.16 10.48
CA PHE A 9 24.12 -2.58 11.21
C PHE A 9 22.88 -1.89 10.70
N ALA A 10 22.95 -0.59 10.44
CA ALA A 10 21.81 0.16 9.92
C ALA A 10 21.36 -0.38 8.58
N ALA A 11 22.30 -0.71 7.70
CA ALA A 11 21.98 -1.26 6.39
C ALA A 11 21.25 -2.61 6.49
N ALA A 12 21.72 -3.48 7.40
CA ALA A 12 21.09 -4.78 7.60
C ALA A 12 19.66 -4.66 8.10
N ALA A 13 19.39 -3.73 9.01
CA ALA A 13 18.05 -3.51 9.54
C ALA A 13 17.08 -3.06 8.43
N PHE A 14 17.54 -2.19 7.55
CA PHE A 14 16.75 -1.71 6.42
C PHE A 14 16.34 -2.86 5.50
N ALA A 15 17.29 -3.69 5.14
CA ALA A 15 17.04 -4.82 4.24
C ALA A 15 15.97 -5.76 4.82
N GLY A 16 16.03 -6.02 6.12
CA GLY A 16 15.06 -6.87 6.80
C GLY A 16 13.65 -6.35 6.71
N LEU A 17 13.45 -5.04 6.90
CA LEU A 17 12.13 -4.43 6.82
C LEU A 17 11.54 -4.50 5.42
N MET A 18 12.35 -4.29 4.39
CA MET A 18 11.88 -4.36 3.00
C MET A 18 11.41 -5.77 2.64
N VAL A 19 12.15 -6.78 3.05
CA VAL A 19 11.79 -8.18 2.79
C VAL A 19 10.45 -8.53 3.44
N ALA A 20 10.24 -8.11 4.68
CA ALA A 20 8.98 -8.38 5.39
C ALA A 20 7.79 -7.75 4.69
N SER A 21 7.93 -6.50 4.19
CA SER A 21 6.84 -5.82 3.47
C SER A 21 6.49 -6.54 2.17
N ALA A 22 7.49 -6.98 1.41
CA ALA A 22 7.26 -7.69 0.16
C ALA A 22 6.54 -9.02 0.40
N ALA A 23 6.94 -9.77 1.42
CA ALA A 23 6.30 -11.04 1.75
C ALA A 23 4.83 -10.86 2.13
N TYR A 24 4.50 -9.82 2.90
CA TYR A 24 3.13 -9.54 3.29
C TYR A 24 2.25 -9.25 2.08
N ALA A 25 2.73 -8.44 1.12
CA ALA A 25 1.96 -8.10 -0.07
C ALA A 25 1.68 -9.31 -0.97
N ALA A 26 2.58 -10.30 -1.00
CA ALA A 26 2.43 -11.50 -1.82
C ALA A 26 1.33 -12.43 -1.33
N ASP A 27 0.92 -12.32 -0.06
CA ASP A 27 -0.08 -13.20 0.54
C ASP A 27 -1.47 -12.56 0.65
N ALA A 28 -1.77 -11.59 -0.19
CA ALA A 28 -3.04 -10.89 -0.14
C ALA A 28 -4.22 -11.82 -0.41
N SER A 29 -5.33 -11.59 0.28
CA SER A 29 -6.54 -12.40 0.22
C SER A 29 -7.76 -11.53 -0.04
N LEU A 30 -8.92 -12.16 -0.22
CA LEU A 30 -10.18 -11.43 -0.32
C LEU A 30 -10.43 -10.56 0.91
N GLY A 31 -10.12 -11.07 2.10
CA GLY A 31 -10.24 -10.29 3.33
C GLY A 31 -9.41 -9.01 3.30
N ASP A 32 -8.19 -9.10 2.77
CA ASP A 32 -7.34 -7.93 2.60
C ASP A 32 -7.94 -6.93 1.62
N CYS A 33 -8.52 -7.41 0.52
CA CYS A 33 -9.22 -6.55 -0.43
C CYS A 33 -10.36 -5.79 0.23
N VAL A 34 -11.19 -6.48 1.02
CA VAL A 34 -12.32 -5.87 1.71
C VAL A 34 -11.84 -4.82 2.71
N HIS A 35 -10.83 -5.16 3.50
CA HIS A 35 -10.27 -4.27 4.51
C HIS A 35 -9.69 -3.01 3.86
N MET A 36 -8.88 -3.18 2.83
CA MET A 36 -8.25 -2.06 2.13
C MET A 36 -9.28 -1.21 1.40
N SER A 37 -10.30 -1.83 0.83
CA SER A 37 -11.40 -1.10 0.17
C SER A 37 -12.06 -0.12 1.13
N LYS A 38 -12.32 -0.54 2.36
CA LYS A 38 -12.92 0.32 3.37
C LYS A 38 -12.00 1.48 3.76
N GLN A 39 -10.72 1.20 3.91
CA GLN A 39 -9.75 2.24 4.25
C GLN A 39 -9.65 3.29 3.14
N VAL A 40 -9.60 2.87 1.88
CA VAL A 40 -9.54 3.78 0.75
C VAL A 40 -10.80 4.62 0.66
N ALA A 41 -11.96 4.01 0.82
CA ALA A 41 -13.23 4.74 0.78
C ALA A 41 -13.28 5.84 1.83
N SER A 42 -12.87 5.54 3.06
CA SER A 42 -12.79 6.51 4.15
C SER A 42 -11.82 7.63 3.83
N ALA A 43 -10.64 7.30 3.32
CA ALA A 43 -9.62 8.28 3.00
C ALA A 43 -10.04 9.20 1.86
N VAL A 44 -10.70 8.66 0.83
CA VAL A 44 -11.21 9.43 -0.29
C VAL A 44 -12.30 10.39 0.19
N ASP A 45 -13.22 9.91 1.03
CA ASP A 45 -14.30 10.76 1.55
C ASP A 45 -13.76 11.93 2.37
N ALA A 46 -12.69 11.71 3.12
CA ALA A 46 -12.08 12.74 3.95
C ALA A 46 -11.16 13.68 3.18
N ALA A 47 -10.78 13.32 1.97
CA ALA A 47 -9.81 14.10 1.20
C ALA A 47 -10.42 15.34 0.58
N GLN A 48 -9.63 16.43 0.55
CA GLN A 48 -10.02 17.64 -0.14
C GLN A 48 -9.99 17.42 -1.66
N PRO A 49 -10.87 18.09 -2.42
CA PRO A 49 -10.79 18.03 -3.88
C PRO A 49 -9.40 18.43 -4.37
N SER A 50 -8.78 17.56 -5.17
CA SER A 50 -7.41 17.75 -5.64
C SER A 50 -7.09 16.71 -6.72
N LYS A 51 -5.95 16.91 -7.39
CA LYS A 51 -5.45 15.92 -8.33
C LYS A 51 -5.16 14.59 -7.64
N ALA A 52 -4.62 14.65 -6.42
CA ALA A 52 -4.34 13.45 -5.65
C ALA A 52 -5.61 12.64 -5.38
N LYS A 53 -6.70 13.32 -5.04
CA LYS A 53 -7.99 12.65 -4.82
C LYS A 53 -8.51 12.03 -6.12
N ASP A 54 -8.41 12.74 -7.24
CA ASP A 54 -8.85 12.23 -8.54
C ASP A 54 -8.06 10.97 -8.92
N ASP A 55 -6.74 11.01 -8.76
CA ASP A 55 -5.88 9.88 -9.06
C ASP A 55 -6.18 8.70 -8.12
N ALA A 56 -6.42 8.99 -6.84
CA ALA A 56 -6.78 7.96 -5.87
C ALA A 56 -8.11 7.28 -6.22
N LEU A 57 -9.07 8.02 -6.75
CA LEU A 57 -10.35 7.45 -7.21
C LEU A 57 -10.15 6.47 -8.36
N ILE A 58 -9.24 6.79 -9.28
CA ILE A 58 -8.90 5.88 -10.38
C ILE A 58 -8.30 4.59 -9.84
N LEU A 59 -7.38 4.70 -8.89
CA LEU A 59 -6.73 3.55 -8.27
C LEU A 59 -7.73 2.73 -7.44
N GLN A 60 -8.66 3.39 -6.76
CA GLN A 60 -9.71 2.71 -6.01
C GLN A 60 -10.55 1.83 -6.94
N ARG A 61 -10.94 2.38 -8.10
CA ARG A 61 -11.73 1.64 -9.08
C ARG A 61 -10.94 0.45 -9.63
N ALA A 62 -9.68 0.65 -9.97
CA ALA A 62 -8.82 -0.42 -10.45
C ALA A 62 -8.66 -1.51 -9.38
N GLY A 63 -8.45 -1.13 -8.12
CA GLY A 63 -8.35 -2.08 -7.02
C GLY A 63 -9.60 -2.93 -6.89
N ARG A 64 -10.74 -2.31 -6.97
CA ARG A 64 -12.04 -3.00 -6.91
C ARG A 64 -12.17 -4.00 -8.04
N ASP A 65 -11.80 -3.61 -9.25
CA ASP A 65 -11.92 -4.49 -10.42
C ASP A 65 -11.01 -5.71 -10.29
N TYR A 66 -9.77 -5.51 -9.86
CA TYR A 66 -8.85 -6.63 -9.65
C TYR A 66 -9.34 -7.57 -8.55
N CYS A 67 -9.82 -7.02 -7.44
CA CYS A 67 -10.34 -7.84 -6.34
C CYS A 67 -11.58 -8.63 -6.78
N ALA A 68 -12.40 -8.05 -7.64
CA ALA A 68 -13.61 -8.71 -8.13
C ALA A 68 -13.31 -9.96 -8.97
N VAL A 69 -12.16 -10.00 -9.63
CA VAL A 69 -11.74 -11.16 -10.42
C VAL A 69 -10.71 -12.02 -9.71
N SER A 70 -10.64 -11.91 -8.39
CA SER A 70 -9.75 -12.71 -7.55
C SER A 70 -8.25 -12.43 -7.74
N MET A 71 -7.91 -11.28 -8.31
CA MET A 71 -6.51 -10.84 -8.42
C MET A 71 -6.18 -9.97 -7.20
N TYR A 72 -6.18 -10.59 -6.03
CA TYR A 72 -6.13 -9.87 -4.76
C TYR A 72 -4.84 -9.08 -4.56
N GLU A 73 -3.71 -9.63 -4.96
CA GLU A 73 -2.43 -8.93 -4.82
C GLU A 73 -2.43 -7.61 -5.59
N LYS A 74 -2.93 -7.64 -6.82
CA LYS A 74 -3.02 -6.43 -7.63
C LYS A 74 -4.04 -5.45 -7.07
N GLY A 75 -5.17 -5.95 -6.60
CA GLY A 75 -6.19 -5.13 -5.97
C GLY A 75 -5.64 -4.39 -4.75
N VAL A 76 -4.99 -5.12 -3.85
CA VAL A 76 -4.39 -4.53 -2.65
C VAL A 76 -3.30 -3.55 -3.02
N ALA A 77 -2.49 -3.84 -4.03
CA ALA A 77 -1.43 -2.93 -4.47
C ALA A 77 -2.00 -1.59 -4.96
N HIS A 78 -3.10 -1.62 -5.71
CA HIS A 78 -3.75 -0.41 -6.18
C HIS A 78 -4.38 0.39 -5.05
N TYR A 79 -5.01 -0.28 -4.09
CA TYR A 79 -5.54 0.38 -2.90
C TYR A 79 -4.44 1.01 -2.06
N THR A 80 -3.34 0.31 -1.87
CA THR A 80 -2.19 0.84 -1.13
C THR A 80 -1.67 2.12 -1.78
N LYS A 81 -1.57 2.12 -3.10
CA LYS A 81 -1.12 3.29 -3.83
C LYS A 81 -2.09 4.45 -3.69
N ALA A 82 -3.39 4.18 -3.69
CA ALA A 82 -4.39 5.21 -3.45
C ALA A 82 -4.19 5.86 -2.08
N LEU A 83 -3.97 5.06 -1.05
CA LEU A 83 -3.72 5.58 0.30
C LEU A 83 -2.43 6.41 0.35
N GLU A 84 -1.39 5.97 -0.34
CA GLU A 84 -0.14 6.73 -0.41
C GLU A 84 -0.35 8.12 -1.03
N LEU A 85 -1.11 8.19 -2.12
CA LEU A 85 -1.42 9.46 -2.78
C LEU A 85 -2.16 10.41 -1.85
N LEU A 86 -2.96 9.86 -0.94
CA LEU A 86 -3.73 10.65 0.01
C LEU A 86 -2.99 10.89 1.32
N GLY A 87 -1.74 10.46 1.43
CA GLY A 87 -0.94 10.60 2.64
C GLY A 87 -1.37 9.71 3.78
N LYS A 88 -2.00 8.56 3.49
CA LYS A 88 -2.55 7.63 4.48
C LYS A 88 -1.86 6.27 4.46
N SER A 89 -0.61 6.20 4.32
CA SER A 89 0.13 4.93 4.28
C SER A 89 0.15 4.16 5.61
#